data_3832825fab640b9b528141b54faea579
#
_entry.id   3832825fab640b9b528141b54faea579
#
_cell.length_a   1.000
_cell.length_b   1.000
_cell.length_c   1.000
_cell.angle_alpha   90.00
_cell.angle_beta   90.00
_cell.angle_gamma   90.00
#
_symmetry.space_group_name_H-M   'P 1'
#
loop_
_entity.id
_entity.type
_entity.pdbx_description
1 polymer ?
#
loop_
_entity_poly.entity_id
_entity_poly.type
_entity_poly.pdbx_seq_one_letter_code
_entity_poly.pdbx_strand_id
1 'polypeptide(L)'
;MLSKRQGGLQNRGIKNTFLMVRPPDRTGEGIRNVISGLTVSERQLGMVVLVALAFIGLAMAAAGAVRADPMQAHGFIVLLFSLGTICILLKGYSAPEPSEKRLETYYDDPSKFGVVIAMVWAVFGMFIGDWVAWLLAFPDLTFDAAWSSFGRLRPAHTTGVIFGFGGNALIATSFHVMQRTSRARLADQFSPWFVLIGYNLFCILAVSGYLMGITQSKEYAEPEWYADIWLVIVWVTYLLLYLRTLARRKEPHIYVANWYYLAFILVVAILHIVNNLAVPASFAGTKSYSLFSGVQDAMTQWWYGHNAVAFFLTAGFLGMLYYYLPKRAERPIYSYRMSIIGFWGITFFYMWAGSHHLHYTALPQWVQTLGMTFSVMLLVPSWIAAANALLTLNGAWHKVRDDATLRFMMMAAVFYGLSTFEGSFMAIRSVNSLSHYTDWTIGHVHAGAMGWVALITFGSIYAVVPWLWKRERIHSPALVEVHFWLALAGTLIYVFAMWNSGIIQGLMWRTYNDSGTLAYSFLDSMIAMHPYYVARAIGGLLFLIGAIVGCYNIWMTIRRPSASPALSSDTPLPANLQPAE
;
A
#
# COMPACT_ATOMS: atom_id res chain seq x y z
N MET A 1 -31.78 19.65 72.76
CA MET A 1 -32.24 18.37 73.34
C MET A 1 -31.53 17.27 72.55
N LEU A 2 -30.38 16.81 73.05
CA LEU A 2 -30.14 15.61 73.82
C LEU A 2 -30.79 14.34 73.19
N SER A 3 -30.00 13.43 72.63
CA SER A 3 -29.60 12.21 73.33
C SER A 3 -28.55 11.43 72.61
N LYS A 4 -27.48 11.11 73.31
CA LYS A 4 -26.38 10.16 73.06
C LYS A 4 -26.88 8.74 72.80
N ARG A 5 -26.13 7.93 72.01
CA ARG A 5 -25.61 6.64 72.51
C ARG A 5 -24.34 6.25 71.76
N GLN A 6 -23.35 5.96 72.56
CA GLN A 6 -22.07 5.33 72.24
C GLN A 6 -22.25 3.82 72.00
N GLY A 7 -21.34 3.22 71.28
CA GLY A 7 -21.09 1.79 71.42
C GLY A 7 -20.24 1.15 70.31
N GLY A 8 -18.98 0.86 70.63
CA GLY A 8 -18.35 -0.39 70.17
C GLY A 8 -17.31 -0.31 69.06
N LEU A 9 -16.07 -0.02 69.40
CA LEU A 9 -14.87 -0.40 68.65
C LEU A 9 -14.72 -1.92 68.63
N GLN A 10 -14.70 -2.54 67.48
CA GLN A 10 -14.08 -3.83 67.31
C GLN A 10 -13.09 -3.79 66.11
N ASN A 11 -11.83 -3.87 66.49
CA ASN A 11 -10.66 -4.06 65.64
C ASN A 11 -10.79 -5.41 64.93
N ARG A 12 -10.94 -5.43 63.60
CA ARG A 12 -10.65 -6.62 62.78
C ARG A 12 -9.58 -6.30 61.78
N GLY A 13 -8.44 -6.92 61.95
CA GLY A 13 -7.25 -6.81 61.11
C GLY A 13 -7.54 -7.13 59.64
N ILE A 14 -7.30 -6.18 58.80
CA ILE A 14 -7.28 -6.36 57.32
C ILE A 14 -5.93 -6.99 56.99
N LYS A 15 -5.92 -8.30 56.74
CA LYS A 15 -4.82 -8.95 56.05
C LYS A 15 -4.80 -8.46 54.62
N ASN A 16 -3.86 -7.63 54.29
CA ASN A 16 -3.50 -7.30 52.90
C ASN A 16 -2.97 -8.54 52.17
N THR A 17 -3.86 -9.28 51.54
CA THR A 17 -3.49 -10.24 50.53
C THR A 17 -3.49 -9.51 49.19
N PHE A 18 -2.31 -9.00 48.79
CA PHE A 18 -2.07 -8.59 47.43
C PHE A 18 -2.14 -9.86 46.56
N LEU A 19 -3.32 -10.17 46.03
CA LEU A 19 -3.49 -11.00 44.88
C LEU A 19 -2.90 -10.24 43.67
N MET A 20 -1.65 -10.54 43.32
CA MET A 20 -1.13 -10.21 42.01
C MET A 20 -2.00 -10.93 40.99
N VAL A 21 -3.01 -10.23 40.47
CA VAL A 21 -3.71 -10.63 39.26
C VAL A 21 -2.68 -10.49 38.15
N ARG A 22 -2.08 -11.59 37.72
CA ARG A 22 -1.31 -11.62 36.47
C ARG A 22 -2.22 -11.09 35.37
N PRO A 23 -1.79 -10.06 34.59
CA PRO A 23 -2.56 -9.63 33.44
C PRO A 23 -2.74 -10.87 32.54
N PRO A 24 -3.93 -11.09 31.97
CA PRO A 24 -4.16 -12.20 31.07
C PRO A 24 -3.18 -12.08 29.91
N ASP A 25 -2.60 -13.21 29.52
CA ASP A 25 -1.66 -13.33 28.41
C ASP A 25 -2.43 -13.04 27.10
N ARG A 26 -2.54 -11.74 26.75
CA ARG A 26 -3.34 -11.24 25.63
C ARG A 26 -2.72 -11.55 24.26
N THR A 27 -1.43 -11.94 24.22
CA THR A 27 -0.77 -12.31 22.96
C THR A 27 -1.18 -13.70 22.48
N GLY A 28 -1.37 -14.64 23.40
CA GLY A 28 -1.83 -16.00 23.07
C GLY A 28 -3.31 -16.07 22.62
N GLU A 29 -4.17 -15.18 23.15
CA GLU A 29 -5.59 -15.13 22.74
C GLU A 29 -5.78 -14.63 21.30
N GLY A 30 -4.98 -13.63 20.85
CA GLY A 30 -5.06 -13.08 19.51
C GLY A 30 -4.79 -14.14 18.43
N ILE A 31 -3.71 -14.90 18.57
CA ILE A 31 -3.31 -15.95 17.62
C ILE A 31 -4.31 -17.13 17.64
N ARG A 32 -4.76 -17.55 18.83
CA ARG A 32 -5.78 -18.60 18.94
C ARG A 32 -7.09 -18.21 18.25
N ASN A 33 -7.50 -16.96 18.35
CA ASN A 33 -8.71 -16.44 17.70
C ASN A 33 -8.59 -16.43 16.17
N VAL A 34 -7.42 -16.15 15.61
CA VAL A 34 -7.16 -16.22 14.16
C VAL A 34 -7.30 -17.65 13.66
N ILE A 35 -6.63 -18.59 14.30
CA ILE A 35 -6.60 -19.99 13.88
C ILE A 35 -7.96 -20.68 14.11
N SER A 36 -8.68 -20.32 15.17
CA SER A 36 -10.05 -20.79 15.41
C SER A 36 -11.07 -20.32 14.35
N GLY A 37 -10.68 -19.40 13.47
CA GLY A 37 -11.46 -19.01 12.29
C GLY A 37 -11.38 -20.02 11.15
N LEU A 38 -10.39 -20.94 11.13
CA LEU A 38 -10.19 -21.95 10.10
C LEU A 38 -10.84 -23.28 10.50
N THR A 39 -11.42 -23.97 9.54
CA THR A 39 -11.87 -25.37 9.71
C THR A 39 -10.68 -26.32 9.86
N VAL A 40 -10.90 -27.54 10.31
CA VAL A 40 -9.83 -28.56 10.41
C VAL A 40 -9.20 -28.81 9.04
N SER A 41 -9.99 -28.96 7.98
CA SER A 41 -9.51 -29.17 6.61
C SER A 41 -8.67 -27.98 6.09
N GLU A 42 -9.05 -26.75 6.40
CA GLU A 42 -8.28 -25.56 6.02
C GLU A 42 -6.96 -25.46 6.78
N ARG A 43 -6.92 -25.88 8.06
CA ARG A 43 -5.65 -25.96 8.83
C ARG A 43 -4.73 -27.04 8.27
N GLN A 44 -5.28 -28.20 7.87
CA GLN A 44 -4.52 -29.28 7.21
C GLN A 44 -3.95 -28.80 5.88
N LEU A 45 -4.76 -28.14 5.04
CA LEU A 45 -4.30 -27.57 3.79
C LEU A 45 -3.18 -26.54 4.02
N GLY A 46 -3.36 -25.64 5.00
CA GLY A 46 -2.32 -24.68 5.39
C GLY A 46 -1.02 -25.36 5.82
N MET A 47 -1.11 -26.44 6.59
CA MET A 47 0.06 -27.22 7.01
C MET A 47 0.78 -27.84 5.81
N VAL A 48 0.04 -28.46 4.88
CA VAL A 48 0.61 -29.06 3.66
C VAL A 48 1.33 -28.01 2.81
N VAL A 49 0.71 -26.85 2.59
CA VAL A 49 1.32 -25.74 1.84
C VAL A 49 2.61 -25.25 2.52
N LEU A 50 2.60 -25.04 3.83
CA LEU A 50 3.77 -24.55 4.58
C LEU A 50 4.90 -25.56 4.61
N VAL A 51 4.60 -26.86 4.75
CA VAL A 51 5.59 -27.94 4.67
C VAL A 51 6.20 -28.00 3.27
N ALA A 52 5.39 -27.91 2.22
CA ALA A 52 5.89 -27.86 0.84
C ALA A 52 6.82 -26.66 0.62
N LEU A 53 6.44 -25.47 1.12
CA LEU A 53 7.29 -24.28 1.06
C LEU A 53 8.58 -24.44 1.86
N ALA A 54 8.56 -25.10 3.01
CA ALA A 54 9.77 -25.39 3.78
C ALA A 54 10.73 -26.30 2.98
N PHE A 55 10.21 -27.34 2.31
CA PHE A 55 11.02 -28.18 1.43
C PHE A 55 11.57 -27.41 0.21
N ILE A 56 10.78 -26.54 -0.40
CA ILE A 56 11.25 -25.64 -1.47
C ILE A 56 12.38 -24.75 -0.94
N GLY A 57 12.21 -24.13 0.22
CA GLY A 57 13.24 -23.30 0.84
C GLY A 57 14.52 -24.07 1.12
N LEU A 58 14.41 -25.30 1.63
CA LEU A 58 15.56 -26.17 1.85
C LEU A 58 16.27 -26.54 0.53
N ALA A 59 15.50 -26.87 -0.51
CA ALA A 59 16.05 -27.19 -1.84
C ALA A 59 16.76 -25.98 -2.46
N MET A 60 16.18 -24.77 -2.37
CA MET A 60 16.81 -23.53 -2.79
C MET A 60 18.12 -23.25 -2.03
N ALA A 61 18.11 -23.44 -0.71
CA ALA A 61 19.29 -23.24 0.13
C ALA A 61 20.41 -24.20 -0.25
N ALA A 62 20.08 -25.49 -0.46
CA ALA A 62 21.04 -26.50 -0.87
C ALA A 62 21.61 -26.24 -2.28
N ALA A 63 20.75 -25.90 -3.23
CA ALA A 63 21.15 -25.58 -4.60
C ALA A 63 22.08 -24.36 -4.66
N GLY A 64 21.74 -23.30 -3.90
CA GLY A 64 22.57 -22.11 -3.79
C GLY A 64 23.92 -22.39 -3.11
N ALA A 65 23.94 -23.23 -2.07
CA ALA A 65 25.18 -23.62 -1.40
C ALA A 65 26.15 -24.34 -2.34
N VAL A 66 25.64 -25.30 -3.15
CA VAL A 66 26.47 -26.05 -4.12
C VAL A 66 27.08 -25.13 -5.20
N ARG A 67 26.38 -24.06 -5.57
CA ARG A 67 26.77 -23.14 -6.65
C ARG A 67 27.43 -21.86 -6.16
N ALA A 68 27.55 -21.64 -4.85
CA ALA A 68 27.91 -20.36 -4.25
C ALA A 68 27.03 -19.19 -4.77
N ASP A 69 25.72 -19.46 -4.95
CA ASP A 69 24.72 -18.51 -5.46
C ASP A 69 23.91 -17.91 -4.29
N PRO A 70 23.59 -16.62 -4.32
CA PRO A 70 22.77 -15.96 -3.31
C PRO A 70 21.38 -16.59 -3.09
N MET A 71 20.91 -17.47 -3.97
CA MET A 71 19.68 -18.27 -3.78
C MET A 71 19.70 -19.01 -2.42
N GLN A 72 20.89 -19.35 -1.89
CA GLN A 72 21.04 -19.93 -0.57
C GLN A 72 20.36 -19.08 0.52
N ALA A 73 20.58 -17.77 0.51
CA ALA A 73 20.01 -16.87 1.50
C ALA A 73 18.49 -16.79 1.37
N HIS A 74 17.96 -16.66 0.15
CA HIS A 74 16.52 -16.69 -0.08
C HIS A 74 15.89 -18.04 0.30
N GLY A 75 16.58 -19.15 0.05
CA GLY A 75 16.14 -20.47 0.50
C GLY A 75 15.99 -20.54 2.03
N PHE A 76 16.96 -20.00 2.78
CA PHE A 76 16.85 -19.90 4.24
C PHE A 76 15.71 -18.98 4.69
N ILE A 77 15.46 -17.86 4.01
CA ILE A 77 14.34 -16.98 4.32
C ILE A 77 13.01 -17.72 4.15
N VAL A 78 12.81 -18.41 3.02
CA VAL A 78 11.60 -19.21 2.77
C VAL A 78 11.44 -20.31 3.83
N LEU A 79 12.51 -21.04 4.15
CA LEU A 79 12.51 -22.09 5.17
C LEU A 79 12.11 -21.54 6.54
N LEU A 80 12.79 -20.52 7.01
CA LEU A 80 12.55 -19.93 8.34
C LEU A 80 11.16 -19.29 8.45
N PHE A 81 10.71 -18.62 7.39
CA PHE A 81 9.36 -18.05 7.31
C PHE A 81 8.30 -19.16 7.40
N SER A 82 8.49 -20.25 6.65
CA SER A 82 7.57 -21.39 6.66
C SER A 82 7.54 -22.07 8.02
N LEU A 83 8.70 -22.37 8.62
CA LEU A 83 8.81 -22.98 9.96
C LEU A 83 8.19 -22.08 11.03
N GLY A 84 8.44 -20.77 10.99
CA GLY A 84 7.83 -19.82 11.92
C GLY A 84 6.30 -19.81 11.80
N THR A 85 5.78 -19.83 10.58
CA THR A 85 4.32 -19.87 10.33
C THR A 85 3.72 -21.23 10.76
N ILE A 86 4.43 -22.35 10.55
CA ILE A 86 4.04 -23.68 11.07
C ILE A 86 3.95 -23.64 12.59
N CYS A 87 4.94 -23.08 13.28
CA CYS A 87 4.91 -22.96 14.74
C CYS A 87 3.69 -22.16 15.24
N ILE A 88 3.31 -21.10 14.51
CA ILE A 88 2.11 -20.31 14.82
C ILE A 88 0.85 -21.16 14.60
N LEU A 89 0.76 -21.87 13.48
CA LEU A 89 -0.39 -22.71 13.15
C LEU A 89 -0.55 -23.87 14.16
N LEU A 90 0.54 -24.51 14.59
CA LEU A 90 0.54 -25.58 15.58
C LEU A 90 0.01 -25.13 16.94
N LYS A 91 0.33 -23.92 17.40
CA LYS A 91 -0.18 -23.38 18.67
C LYS A 91 -1.72 -23.29 18.73
N GLY A 92 -2.37 -23.20 17.59
CA GLY A 92 -3.83 -23.14 17.49
C GLY A 92 -4.45 -24.35 16.81
N TYR A 93 -3.67 -25.39 16.49
CA TYR A 93 -4.15 -26.50 15.66
C TYR A 93 -5.33 -27.24 16.31
N SER A 94 -5.32 -27.37 17.62
CA SER A 94 -6.39 -28.01 18.40
C SER A 94 -7.54 -27.06 18.79
N ALA A 95 -7.55 -25.83 18.27
CA ALA A 95 -8.65 -24.91 18.55
C ALA A 95 -9.96 -25.48 17.95
N PRO A 96 -11.11 -25.28 18.62
CA PRO A 96 -12.40 -25.74 18.10
C PRO A 96 -12.70 -25.12 16.73
N GLU A 97 -13.50 -25.81 15.94
CA GLU A 97 -14.00 -25.28 14.68
C GLU A 97 -14.87 -24.04 14.88
N PRO A 98 -14.94 -23.15 13.90
CA PRO A 98 -15.78 -21.97 13.98
C PRO A 98 -17.26 -22.39 14.11
N SER A 99 -17.97 -21.79 15.06
CA SER A 99 -19.40 -22.03 15.23
C SER A 99 -20.19 -21.56 14.00
N GLU A 100 -21.34 -22.17 13.72
CA GLU A 100 -22.25 -21.75 12.63
C GLU A 100 -22.56 -20.24 12.69
N LYS A 101 -22.87 -19.72 13.87
CA LYS A 101 -23.10 -18.29 14.09
C LYS A 101 -21.91 -17.41 13.66
N ARG A 102 -20.68 -17.88 13.82
CA ARG A 102 -19.48 -17.16 13.37
C ARG A 102 -19.35 -17.21 11.84
N LEU A 103 -19.82 -18.25 11.20
CA LEU A 103 -19.83 -18.38 9.74
C LEU A 103 -20.90 -17.50 9.06
N GLU A 104 -21.92 -17.08 9.78
CA GLU A 104 -22.94 -16.14 9.29
C GLU A 104 -22.47 -14.68 9.28
N THR A 105 -21.43 -14.35 10.06
CA THR A 105 -20.91 -12.98 10.13
C THR A 105 -19.80 -12.72 9.12
N TYR A 106 -19.50 -11.44 8.84
CA TYR A 106 -18.38 -11.05 7.99
C TYR A 106 -17.04 -11.55 8.56
N TYR A 107 -16.13 -11.93 7.68
CA TYR A 107 -14.80 -12.42 8.04
C TYR A 107 -13.77 -11.31 8.01
N ASP A 108 -13.60 -10.60 9.13
CA ASP A 108 -12.78 -9.40 9.24
C ASP A 108 -11.33 -9.65 9.72
N ASP A 109 -11.01 -10.85 10.22
CA ASP A 109 -9.69 -11.13 10.79
C ASP A 109 -8.55 -10.96 9.78
N PRO A 110 -8.68 -11.38 8.49
CA PRO A 110 -7.68 -11.07 7.48
C PRO A 110 -7.51 -9.55 7.24
N SER A 111 -8.61 -8.79 7.23
CA SER A 111 -8.54 -7.32 7.09
C SER A 111 -7.82 -6.66 8.27
N LYS A 112 -8.04 -7.14 9.50
CA LYS A 112 -7.31 -6.67 10.69
C LYS A 112 -5.81 -6.92 10.56
N PHE A 113 -5.42 -8.14 10.18
CA PHE A 113 -4.03 -8.50 9.97
C PHE A 113 -3.38 -7.62 8.90
N GLY A 114 -4.02 -7.49 7.73
CA GLY A 114 -3.51 -6.67 6.64
C GLY A 114 -3.32 -5.21 7.02
N VAL A 115 -4.23 -4.60 7.81
CA VAL A 115 -4.07 -3.24 8.34
C VAL A 115 -2.84 -3.12 9.25
N VAL A 116 -2.65 -4.07 10.19
CA VAL A 116 -1.49 -4.04 11.10
C VAL A 116 -0.18 -4.15 10.32
N ILE A 117 -0.10 -5.10 9.40
CA ILE A 117 1.11 -5.32 8.58
C ILE A 117 1.35 -4.12 7.64
N ALA A 118 0.31 -3.51 7.07
CA ALA A 118 0.44 -2.28 6.30
C ALA A 118 1.12 -1.18 7.13
N MET A 119 0.73 -0.99 8.38
CA MET A 119 1.36 0.02 9.25
C MET A 119 2.82 -0.29 9.59
N VAL A 120 3.18 -1.56 9.74
CA VAL A 120 4.58 -1.98 9.91
C VAL A 120 5.41 -1.62 8.68
N TRP A 121 4.90 -1.97 7.48
CA TRP A 121 5.55 -1.61 6.23
C TRP A 121 5.59 -0.09 5.97
N ALA A 122 4.60 0.66 6.43
CA ALA A 122 4.60 2.12 6.33
C ALA A 122 5.83 2.71 7.02
N VAL A 123 6.04 2.37 8.29
CA VAL A 123 7.20 2.87 9.05
C VAL A 123 8.50 2.42 8.42
N PHE A 124 8.63 1.14 8.08
CA PHE A 124 9.83 0.59 7.46
C PHE A 124 10.14 1.25 6.12
N GLY A 125 9.16 1.26 5.20
CA GLY A 125 9.37 1.80 3.86
C GLY A 125 9.64 3.31 3.86
N MET A 126 8.94 4.08 4.69
CA MET A 126 9.16 5.53 4.82
C MET A 126 10.49 5.84 5.48
N PHE A 127 10.93 5.05 6.48
CA PHE A 127 12.26 5.18 7.08
C PHE A 127 13.38 4.97 6.05
N ILE A 128 13.30 3.91 5.24
CA ILE A 128 14.29 3.69 4.16
C ILE A 128 14.25 4.83 3.15
N GLY A 129 13.05 5.33 2.80
CA GLY A 129 12.91 6.46 1.86
C GLY A 129 13.51 7.75 2.37
N ASP A 130 13.32 8.05 3.65
CA ASP A 130 13.94 9.21 4.28
C ASP A 130 15.47 9.06 4.33
N TRP A 131 15.96 7.88 4.69
CA TRP A 131 17.39 7.58 4.62
C TRP A 131 17.98 7.78 3.21
N VAL A 132 17.29 7.27 2.18
CA VAL A 132 17.66 7.51 0.76
C VAL A 132 17.69 9.02 0.43
N ALA A 133 16.77 9.81 0.98
CA ALA A 133 16.78 11.26 0.79
C ALA A 133 18.00 11.94 1.45
N TRP A 134 18.36 11.50 2.66
CA TRP A 134 19.56 11.98 3.36
C TRP A 134 20.86 11.58 2.66
N LEU A 135 20.92 10.39 2.04
CA LEU A 135 22.10 9.94 1.27
C LEU A 135 22.40 10.84 0.06
N LEU A 136 21.39 11.46 -0.53
CA LEU A 136 21.60 12.39 -1.64
C LEU A 136 22.18 13.73 -1.17
N ALA A 137 21.86 14.14 0.05
CA ALA A 137 22.42 15.35 0.65
C ALA A 137 23.80 15.08 1.31
N PHE A 138 23.97 13.91 1.92
CA PHE A 138 25.15 13.52 2.69
C PHE A 138 25.55 12.07 2.37
N PRO A 139 26.36 11.85 1.31
CA PRO A 139 26.72 10.50 0.83
C PRO A 139 27.44 9.62 1.87
N ASP A 140 28.11 10.20 2.83
CA ASP A 140 28.84 9.46 3.90
C ASP A 140 27.89 8.61 4.78
N LEU A 141 26.57 8.86 4.73
CA LEU A 141 25.58 8.05 5.42
C LEU A 141 25.38 6.64 4.81
N THR A 142 26.15 6.28 3.78
CA THR A 142 26.24 4.89 3.26
C THR A 142 27.00 3.96 4.20
N PHE A 143 27.75 4.48 5.17
CA PHE A 143 28.60 3.70 6.09
C PHE A 143 29.57 2.74 5.38
N ASP A 144 29.95 3.01 4.13
CA ASP A 144 30.78 2.17 3.26
C ASP A 144 30.33 0.70 3.12
N ALA A 145 29.04 0.44 3.40
CA ALA A 145 28.46 -0.88 3.32
C ALA A 145 27.65 -1.06 2.02
N ALA A 146 27.93 -2.11 1.27
CA ALA A 146 27.29 -2.34 -0.02
C ALA A 146 25.76 -2.38 0.07
N TRP A 147 25.19 -2.95 1.13
CA TRP A 147 23.74 -3.06 1.34
C TRP A 147 23.05 -1.72 1.61
N SER A 148 23.78 -0.71 2.08
CA SER A 148 23.27 0.62 2.39
C SER A 148 23.48 1.64 1.25
N SER A 149 23.96 1.19 0.10
CA SER A 149 24.09 2.06 -1.08
C SER A 149 22.73 2.51 -1.59
N PHE A 150 22.67 3.71 -2.17
CA PHE A 150 21.46 4.28 -2.77
C PHE A 150 20.77 3.30 -3.72
N GLY A 151 21.53 2.64 -4.61
CA GLY A 151 21.00 1.72 -5.61
C GLY A 151 20.33 0.48 -5.02
N ARG A 152 20.68 0.07 -3.79
CA ARG A 152 20.04 -1.05 -3.08
C ARG A 152 18.91 -0.61 -2.17
N LEU A 153 19.03 0.54 -1.53
CA LEU A 153 17.99 1.07 -0.64
C LEU A 153 16.79 1.62 -1.41
N ARG A 154 17.00 2.23 -2.60
CA ARG A 154 15.91 2.82 -3.38
C ARG A 154 14.82 1.80 -3.75
N PRO A 155 15.09 0.64 -4.37
CA PRO A 155 14.06 -0.36 -4.65
C PRO A 155 13.47 -0.97 -3.36
N ALA A 156 14.25 -1.09 -2.28
CA ALA A 156 13.73 -1.52 -0.99
C ALA A 156 12.72 -0.52 -0.42
N HIS A 157 12.99 0.80 -0.54
CA HIS A 157 12.01 1.84 -0.22
C HIS A 157 10.75 1.70 -1.07
N THR A 158 10.88 1.63 -2.39
CA THR A 158 9.77 1.58 -3.32
C THR A 158 8.87 0.37 -3.04
N THR A 159 9.47 -0.82 -2.87
CA THR A 159 8.72 -2.02 -2.50
C THR A 159 8.07 -1.89 -1.13
N GLY A 160 8.76 -1.31 -0.14
CA GLY A 160 8.23 -1.12 1.20
C GLY A 160 6.99 -0.22 1.23
N VAL A 161 7.00 0.91 0.51
CA VAL A 161 5.87 1.86 0.53
C VAL A 161 4.75 1.48 -0.44
N ILE A 162 5.06 1.03 -1.66
CA ILE A 162 4.03 0.69 -2.65
C ILE A 162 3.43 -0.67 -2.35
N PHE A 163 4.24 -1.71 -2.33
CA PHE A 163 3.74 -3.08 -2.16
C PHE A 163 3.54 -3.44 -0.69
N GLY A 164 4.51 -3.14 0.18
CA GLY A 164 4.39 -3.42 1.61
C GLY A 164 3.25 -2.65 2.27
N PHE A 165 3.30 -1.32 2.28
CA PHE A 165 2.27 -0.48 2.89
C PHE A 165 1.01 -0.43 2.06
N GLY A 166 1.08 0.08 0.83
CA GLY A 166 -0.07 0.27 -0.04
C GLY A 166 -0.77 -1.04 -0.39
N GLY A 167 -0.01 -2.09 -0.75
CA GLY A 167 -0.55 -3.38 -1.15
C GLY A 167 -1.30 -4.11 -0.03
N ASN A 168 -0.72 -4.18 1.18
CA ASN A 168 -1.43 -4.75 2.34
C ASN A 168 -2.70 -3.97 2.69
N ALA A 169 -2.65 -2.64 2.60
CA ALA A 169 -3.83 -1.79 2.85
C ALA A 169 -4.91 -2.02 1.78
N LEU A 170 -4.54 -2.15 0.49
CA LEU A 170 -5.47 -2.47 -0.59
C LEU A 170 -6.13 -3.83 -0.40
N ILE A 171 -5.34 -4.87 -0.10
CA ILE A 171 -5.88 -6.22 0.15
C ILE A 171 -6.83 -6.19 1.34
N ALA A 172 -6.42 -5.61 2.47
CA ALA A 172 -7.23 -5.53 3.68
C ALA A 172 -8.55 -4.79 3.47
N THR A 173 -8.49 -3.62 2.81
CA THR A 173 -9.68 -2.80 2.55
C THR A 173 -10.57 -3.40 1.48
N SER A 174 -10.02 -4.06 0.46
CA SER A 174 -10.81 -4.76 -0.55
C SER A 174 -11.64 -5.89 0.06
N PHE A 175 -11.07 -6.70 0.97
CA PHE A 175 -11.81 -7.73 1.70
C PHE A 175 -12.92 -7.13 2.56
N HIS A 176 -12.65 -6.00 3.23
CA HIS A 176 -13.66 -5.30 4.02
C HIS A 176 -14.78 -4.74 3.15
N VAL A 177 -14.44 -3.98 2.12
CA VAL A 177 -15.41 -3.27 1.25
C VAL A 177 -16.27 -4.27 0.48
N MET A 178 -15.65 -5.29 -0.12
CA MET A 178 -16.37 -6.28 -0.92
C MET A 178 -17.43 -7.02 -0.11
N GLN A 179 -17.12 -7.46 1.11
CA GLN A 179 -18.10 -8.15 1.95
C GLN A 179 -19.31 -7.28 2.25
N ARG A 180 -19.10 -5.97 2.55
CA ARG A 180 -20.18 -5.04 2.92
C ARG A 180 -21.03 -4.63 1.73
N THR A 181 -20.39 -4.28 0.64
CA THR A 181 -21.11 -3.85 -0.58
C THR A 181 -21.78 -5.00 -1.33
N SER A 182 -21.32 -6.23 -1.13
CA SER A 182 -21.94 -7.44 -1.69
C SER A 182 -22.91 -8.13 -0.73
N ARG A 183 -22.98 -7.70 0.54
CA ARG A 183 -23.67 -8.39 1.65
C ARG A 183 -23.34 -9.88 1.69
N ALA A 184 -22.09 -10.23 1.44
CA ALA A 184 -21.61 -11.61 1.39
C ALA A 184 -20.33 -11.75 2.18
N ARG A 185 -20.17 -12.86 2.90
CA ARG A 185 -18.91 -13.26 3.52
C ARG A 185 -17.89 -13.66 2.44
N LEU A 186 -16.59 -13.55 2.71
CA LEU A 186 -15.54 -14.09 1.85
C LEU A 186 -15.80 -15.55 1.49
N ALA A 187 -15.49 -15.93 0.26
CA ALA A 187 -15.86 -17.23 -0.32
C ALA A 187 -15.32 -18.44 0.44
N ASP A 188 -14.18 -18.30 1.09
CA ASP A 188 -13.57 -19.29 1.98
C ASP A 188 -12.71 -18.59 3.04
N GLN A 189 -12.18 -19.34 3.98
CA GLN A 189 -11.41 -18.80 5.09
C GLN A 189 -9.91 -18.97 4.92
N PHE A 190 -9.46 -19.91 4.09
CA PHE A 190 -8.06 -20.18 3.81
C PHE A 190 -7.44 -19.16 2.86
N SER A 191 -8.08 -18.90 1.71
CA SER A 191 -7.52 -18.06 0.65
C SER A 191 -7.15 -16.65 1.12
N PRO A 192 -7.91 -15.95 1.98
CA PRO A 192 -7.49 -14.62 2.46
C PRO A 192 -6.17 -14.63 3.23
N TRP A 193 -5.93 -15.67 4.03
CA TRP A 193 -4.67 -15.85 4.76
C TRP A 193 -3.53 -16.23 3.84
N PHE A 194 -3.77 -17.14 2.90
CA PHE A 194 -2.78 -17.50 1.88
C PHE A 194 -2.33 -16.26 1.10
N VAL A 195 -3.28 -15.41 0.68
CA VAL A 195 -2.98 -14.17 -0.02
C VAL A 195 -2.13 -13.23 0.84
N LEU A 196 -2.54 -12.93 2.07
CA LEU A 196 -1.81 -11.99 2.93
C LEU A 196 -0.43 -12.51 3.35
N ILE A 197 -0.34 -13.77 3.78
CA ILE A 197 0.92 -14.36 4.22
C ILE A 197 1.87 -14.53 3.03
N GLY A 198 1.38 -15.07 1.91
CA GLY A 198 2.17 -15.27 0.71
C GLY A 198 2.63 -13.96 0.07
N TYR A 199 1.79 -12.93 0.09
CA TYR A 199 2.14 -11.59 -0.39
C TYR A 199 3.26 -10.97 0.45
N ASN A 200 3.21 -11.10 1.77
CA ASN A 200 4.28 -10.61 2.64
C ASN A 200 5.58 -11.41 2.50
N LEU A 201 5.52 -12.71 2.24
CA LEU A 201 6.71 -13.49 1.87
C LEU A 201 7.35 -12.92 0.60
N PHE A 202 6.57 -12.59 -0.44
CA PHE A 202 7.08 -11.92 -1.62
C PHE A 202 7.76 -10.59 -1.27
N CYS A 203 7.14 -9.71 -0.49
CA CYS A 203 7.73 -8.43 -0.10
C CYS A 203 9.06 -8.61 0.67
N ILE A 204 9.15 -9.61 1.54
CA ILE A 204 10.38 -9.92 2.29
C ILE A 204 11.48 -10.41 1.35
N LEU A 205 11.16 -11.32 0.41
CA LEU A 205 12.12 -11.81 -0.60
C LEU A 205 12.61 -10.66 -1.48
N ALA A 206 11.71 -9.79 -1.94
CA ALA A 206 12.06 -8.64 -2.76
C ALA A 206 13.05 -7.72 -2.02
N VAL A 207 12.68 -7.22 -0.85
CA VAL A 207 13.51 -6.28 -0.08
C VAL A 207 14.85 -6.90 0.31
N SER A 208 14.86 -8.13 0.83
CA SER A 208 16.11 -8.81 1.19
C SER A 208 16.99 -9.07 -0.04
N GLY A 209 16.38 -9.39 -1.18
CA GLY A 209 17.07 -9.54 -2.45
C GLY A 209 17.81 -8.28 -2.87
N TYR A 210 17.16 -7.13 -2.83
CA TYR A 210 17.79 -5.85 -3.19
C TYR A 210 19.00 -5.53 -2.32
N LEU A 211 18.86 -5.71 -1.00
CA LEU A 211 19.96 -5.49 -0.07
C LEU A 211 21.16 -6.41 -0.33
N MET A 212 20.91 -7.63 -0.81
CA MET A 212 21.94 -8.59 -1.22
C MET A 212 22.44 -8.40 -2.66
N GLY A 213 21.79 -7.55 -3.46
CA GLY A 213 22.12 -7.35 -4.88
C GLY A 213 21.46 -8.36 -5.82
N ILE A 214 20.43 -9.09 -5.36
CA ILE A 214 19.61 -9.97 -6.19
C ILE A 214 18.47 -9.15 -6.76
N THR A 215 18.59 -8.76 -8.05
CA THR A 215 17.63 -7.85 -8.66
C THR A 215 17.70 -7.89 -10.18
N GLN A 216 16.58 -7.64 -10.83
CA GLN A 216 16.48 -7.32 -12.26
C GLN A 216 16.50 -5.80 -12.48
N SER A 217 16.75 -5.36 -13.70
CA SER A 217 16.75 -3.93 -14.06
C SER A 217 15.37 -3.45 -14.53
N LYS A 218 14.29 -3.81 -13.83
CA LYS A 218 12.92 -3.45 -14.19
C LYS A 218 12.26 -2.67 -13.06
N GLU A 219 11.91 -1.42 -13.31
CA GLU A 219 11.29 -0.54 -12.31
C GLU A 219 9.94 -1.09 -11.85
N TYR A 220 9.73 -1.16 -10.53
CA TYR A 220 8.58 -1.78 -9.86
C TYR A 220 8.44 -3.30 -10.07
N ALA A 221 9.43 -3.95 -10.68
CA ALA A 221 9.45 -5.36 -11.02
C ALA A 221 10.88 -5.93 -10.89
N GLU A 222 11.61 -5.43 -9.92
CA GLU A 222 13.01 -5.75 -9.68
C GLU A 222 13.27 -7.17 -9.13
N PRO A 223 12.32 -7.91 -8.48
CA PRO A 223 12.56 -9.26 -8.00
C PRO A 223 12.92 -10.25 -9.11
N GLU A 224 13.63 -11.30 -8.77
CA GLU A 224 14.03 -12.35 -9.72
C GLU A 224 12.90 -13.40 -9.92
N TRP A 225 12.96 -14.13 -10.98
CA TRP A 225 11.97 -15.03 -11.58
C TRP A 225 11.19 -15.92 -10.59
N TYR A 226 11.83 -16.48 -9.56
CA TYR A 226 11.17 -17.37 -8.60
C TYR A 226 10.24 -16.60 -7.64
N ALA A 227 10.61 -15.36 -7.28
CA ALA A 227 9.76 -14.48 -6.50
C ALA A 227 8.56 -14.01 -7.33
N ASP A 228 8.75 -13.75 -8.63
CA ASP A 228 7.68 -13.38 -9.55
C ASP A 228 6.68 -14.51 -9.74
N ILE A 229 7.14 -15.75 -9.93
CA ILE A 229 6.27 -16.93 -10.00
C ILE A 229 5.46 -17.08 -8.71
N TRP A 230 6.10 -16.90 -7.55
CA TRP A 230 5.40 -16.94 -6.27
C TRP A 230 4.31 -15.87 -6.20
N LEU A 231 4.59 -14.63 -6.61
CA LEU A 231 3.61 -13.56 -6.62
C LEU A 231 2.43 -13.88 -7.56
N VAL A 232 2.68 -14.47 -8.73
CA VAL A 232 1.60 -14.90 -9.64
C VAL A 232 0.64 -15.88 -8.95
N ILE A 233 1.16 -16.88 -8.24
CA ILE A 233 0.34 -17.86 -7.51
C ILE A 233 -0.53 -17.16 -6.47
N VAL A 234 0.07 -16.28 -5.67
CA VAL A 234 -0.63 -15.50 -4.65
C VAL A 234 -1.70 -14.60 -5.28
N TRP A 235 -1.35 -13.92 -6.37
CA TRP A 235 -2.23 -12.95 -7.01
C TRP A 235 -3.42 -13.58 -7.74
N VAL A 236 -3.19 -14.72 -8.41
CA VAL A 236 -4.28 -15.52 -9.01
C VAL A 236 -5.23 -16.04 -7.93
N THR A 237 -4.69 -16.48 -6.78
CA THR A 237 -5.53 -16.87 -5.63
C THR A 237 -6.39 -15.69 -5.14
N TYR A 238 -5.80 -14.48 -5.11
CA TYR A 238 -6.53 -13.26 -4.74
C TYR A 238 -7.67 -12.96 -5.73
N LEU A 239 -7.40 -13.04 -7.03
CA LEU A 239 -8.40 -12.85 -8.08
C LEU A 239 -9.55 -13.87 -7.96
N LEU A 240 -9.22 -15.14 -7.79
CA LEU A 240 -10.23 -16.19 -7.64
C LEU A 240 -11.09 -16.02 -6.38
N LEU A 241 -10.47 -15.67 -5.25
CA LEU A 241 -11.20 -15.35 -4.02
C LEU A 241 -12.16 -14.17 -4.23
N TYR A 242 -11.69 -13.12 -4.91
CA TYR A 242 -12.50 -11.94 -5.17
C TYR A 242 -13.69 -12.26 -6.06
N LEU A 243 -13.48 -12.94 -7.18
CA LEU A 243 -14.54 -13.34 -8.12
C LEU A 243 -15.56 -14.30 -7.47
N ARG A 244 -15.09 -15.30 -6.70
CA ARG A 244 -15.97 -16.25 -5.98
C ARG A 244 -16.81 -15.54 -4.92
N THR A 245 -16.26 -14.51 -4.27
CA THR A 245 -17.03 -13.74 -3.29
C THR A 245 -18.06 -12.83 -3.97
N LEU A 246 -17.71 -12.17 -5.06
CA LEU A 246 -18.67 -11.39 -5.88
C LEU A 246 -19.78 -12.26 -6.44
N ALA A 247 -19.48 -13.51 -6.85
CA ALA A 247 -20.50 -14.44 -7.34
C ALA A 247 -21.54 -14.81 -6.26
N ARG A 248 -21.16 -14.73 -4.97
CA ARG A 248 -22.05 -14.98 -3.80
C ARG A 248 -22.78 -13.72 -3.32
N ARG A 249 -22.66 -12.59 -4.02
CA ARG A 249 -23.29 -11.35 -3.60
C ARG A 249 -24.81 -11.49 -3.50
N LYS A 250 -25.37 -10.83 -2.50
CA LYS A 250 -26.82 -10.72 -2.28
C LYS A 250 -27.38 -9.41 -2.82
N GLU A 251 -26.50 -8.47 -3.21
CA GLU A 251 -26.88 -7.23 -3.88
C GLU A 251 -26.95 -7.45 -5.39
N PRO A 252 -27.99 -6.95 -6.09
CA PRO A 252 -28.12 -7.13 -7.54
C PRO A 252 -27.05 -6.36 -8.31
N HIS A 253 -26.63 -5.18 -7.82
CA HIS A 253 -25.66 -4.32 -8.46
C HIS A 253 -24.29 -4.42 -7.79
N ILE A 254 -23.22 -4.35 -8.60
CA ILE A 254 -21.85 -4.27 -8.12
C ILE A 254 -21.52 -2.78 -7.95
N TYR A 255 -21.27 -2.35 -6.71
CA TYR A 255 -20.92 -0.97 -6.40
C TYR A 255 -19.57 -0.58 -7.04
N VAL A 256 -19.46 0.67 -7.49
CA VAL A 256 -18.29 1.17 -8.25
C VAL A 256 -16.93 0.93 -7.56
N ALA A 257 -16.86 0.96 -6.24
CA ALA A 257 -15.64 0.62 -5.52
C ALA A 257 -15.13 -0.79 -5.85
N ASN A 258 -16.04 -1.76 -6.00
CA ASN A 258 -15.68 -3.13 -6.41
C ASN A 258 -15.21 -3.20 -7.86
N TRP A 259 -15.68 -2.33 -8.75
CA TRP A 259 -15.15 -2.25 -10.12
C TRP A 259 -13.68 -1.84 -10.11
N TYR A 260 -13.34 -0.81 -9.33
CA TYR A 260 -11.97 -0.34 -9.17
C TYR A 260 -11.06 -1.39 -8.53
N TYR A 261 -11.50 -2.07 -7.46
CA TYR A 261 -10.73 -3.18 -6.88
C TYR A 261 -10.56 -4.35 -7.85
N LEU A 262 -11.61 -4.72 -8.61
CA LEU A 262 -11.50 -5.80 -9.58
C LEU A 262 -10.56 -5.43 -10.73
N ALA A 263 -10.64 -4.19 -11.23
CA ALA A 263 -9.71 -3.69 -12.25
C ALA A 263 -8.26 -3.72 -11.74
N PHE A 264 -8.02 -3.26 -10.51
CA PHE A 264 -6.73 -3.38 -9.84
C PHE A 264 -6.23 -4.83 -9.83
N ILE A 265 -7.02 -5.76 -9.32
CA ILE A 265 -6.59 -7.16 -9.15
C ILE A 265 -6.33 -7.82 -10.51
N LEU A 266 -7.25 -7.65 -11.46
CA LEU A 266 -7.18 -8.30 -12.77
C LEU A 266 -6.03 -7.75 -13.62
N VAL A 267 -5.95 -6.43 -13.74
CA VAL A 267 -4.99 -5.79 -14.65
C VAL A 267 -3.57 -5.94 -14.12
N VAL A 268 -3.35 -5.79 -12.80
CA VAL A 268 -2.03 -6.01 -12.20
C VAL A 268 -1.54 -7.44 -12.41
N ALA A 269 -2.42 -8.45 -12.37
CA ALA A 269 -2.05 -9.82 -12.71
C ALA A 269 -1.49 -9.92 -14.13
N ILE A 270 -2.19 -9.35 -15.12
CA ILE A 270 -1.78 -9.38 -16.53
C ILE A 270 -0.47 -8.63 -16.73
N LEU A 271 -0.37 -7.43 -16.15
CA LEU A 271 0.82 -6.59 -16.25
C LEU A 271 2.06 -7.29 -15.69
N HIS A 272 1.94 -7.86 -14.49
CA HIS A 272 3.04 -8.56 -13.83
C HIS A 272 3.50 -9.78 -14.65
N ILE A 273 2.55 -10.62 -15.07
CA ILE A 273 2.89 -11.82 -15.88
C ILE A 273 3.63 -11.41 -17.16
N VAL A 274 3.12 -10.46 -17.92
CA VAL A 274 3.72 -10.07 -19.21
C VAL A 274 5.09 -9.42 -19.02
N ASN A 275 5.22 -8.48 -18.07
CA ASN A 275 6.48 -7.76 -17.89
C ASN A 275 7.61 -8.65 -17.35
N ASN A 276 7.27 -9.63 -16.50
CA ASN A 276 8.24 -10.47 -15.81
C ASN A 276 8.50 -11.81 -16.51
N LEU A 277 8.07 -11.94 -17.77
CA LEU A 277 8.47 -13.09 -18.60
C LEU A 277 9.99 -13.12 -18.74
N ALA A 278 10.60 -14.15 -18.17
CA ALA A 278 12.05 -14.31 -18.14
C ALA A 278 12.45 -15.77 -18.28
N VAL A 279 13.65 -15.99 -18.78
CA VAL A 279 14.29 -17.30 -18.88
C VAL A 279 15.35 -17.40 -17.78
N PRO A 280 15.19 -18.27 -16.79
CA PRO A 280 16.22 -18.50 -15.79
C PRO A 280 17.51 -19.01 -16.43
N ALA A 281 18.65 -18.45 -16.03
CA ALA A 281 19.95 -18.98 -16.43
C ALA A 281 20.17 -20.40 -15.89
N SER A 282 19.57 -20.68 -14.73
CA SER A 282 19.51 -21.99 -14.08
C SER A 282 18.37 -22.01 -13.08
N PHE A 283 17.66 -23.12 -12.98
CA PHE A 283 16.65 -23.33 -11.92
C PHE A 283 17.26 -23.46 -10.50
N ALA A 284 18.57 -23.65 -10.43
CA ALA A 284 19.34 -23.70 -9.19
C ALA A 284 20.14 -22.42 -8.92
N GLY A 285 19.74 -21.27 -9.51
CA GLY A 285 20.40 -19.98 -9.35
C GLY A 285 19.42 -18.83 -9.44
N THR A 286 19.83 -17.68 -8.93
CA THR A 286 18.96 -16.49 -8.84
C THR A 286 18.74 -15.84 -10.20
N LYS A 287 19.75 -15.83 -11.09
CA LYS A 287 19.75 -15.00 -12.30
C LYS A 287 18.80 -15.47 -13.39
N SER A 288 18.06 -14.52 -13.95
CA SER A 288 17.24 -14.69 -15.17
C SER A 288 17.50 -13.58 -16.20
N TYR A 289 17.00 -13.78 -17.41
CA TYR A 289 17.06 -12.82 -18.50
C TYR A 289 15.65 -12.57 -19.04
N SER A 290 15.32 -11.30 -19.31
CA SER A 290 14.04 -10.93 -19.90
C SER A 290 13.80 -11.68 -21.22
N LEU A 291 12.54 -12.07 -21.46
CA LEU A 291 12.12 -12.63 -22.74
C LEU A 291 12.20 -11.60 -23.87
N PHE A 292 12.01 -10.33 -23.55
CA PHE A 292 12.08 -9.22 -24.48
C PHE A 292 13.46 -8.57 -24.44
N SER A 293 13.83 -7.88 -25.54
CA SER A 293 15.14 -7.23 -25.64
C SER A 293 15.04 -5.85 -26.30
N GLY A 294 16.01 -4.97 -25.98
CA GLY A 294 16.14 -3.65 -26.59
C GLY A 294 14.90 -2.79 -26.40
N VAL A 295 14.44 -2.15 -27.48
CA VAL A 295 13.28 -1.24 -27.48
C VAL A 295 11.98 -1.97 -27.08
N GLN A 296 11.85 -3.25 -27.41
CA GLN A 296 10.68 -4.05 -27.04
C GLN A 296 10.64 -4.29 -25.52
N ASP A 297 11.78 -4.57 -24.90
CA ASP A 297 11.85 -4.71 -23.44
C ASP A 297 11.54 -3.37 -22.75
N ALA A 298 12.09 -2.27 -23.23
CA ALA A 298 11.78 -0.94 -22.72
C ALA A 298 10.28 -0.60 -22.85
N MET A 299 9.66 -0.95 -24.00
CA MET A 299 8.23 -0.72 -24.20
C MET A 299 7.37 -1.59 -23.28
N THR A 300 7.71 -2.87 -23.11
CA THR A 300 7.01 -3.79 -22.19
C THR A 300 7.16 -3.30 -20.75
N GLN A 301 8.36 -2.90 -20.36
CA GLN A 301 8.66 -2.32 -19.06
C GLN A 301 7.79 -1.09 -18.75
N TRP A 302 7.66 -0.16 -19.70
CA TRP A 302 6.91 1.07 -19.44
C TRP A 302 5.41 0.94 -19.75
N TRP A 303 5.00 -0.05 -20.55
CA TRP A 303 3.60 -0.48 -20.53
C TRP A 303 3.22 -1.01 -19.14
N TYR A 304 4.08 -1.83 -18.53
CA TYR A 304 3.90 -2.27 -17.13
C TYR A 304 4.01 -1.11 -16.15
N GLY A 305 5.11 -0.36 -16.14
CA GLY A 305 5.40 0.66 -15.13
C GLY A 305 4.33 1.74 -15.07
N HIS A 306 3.89 2.27 -16.22
CA HIS A 306 2.81 3.24 -16.30
C HIS A 306 1.46 2.65 -15.85
N ASN A 307 1.13 1.44 -16.31
CA ASN A 307 -0.12 0.79 -15.93
C ASN A 307 -0.10 0.27 -14.48
N ALA A 308 1.05 0.00 -13.89
CA ALA A 308 1.17 -0.28 -12.45
C ALA A 308 0.75 0.94 -11.62
N VAL A 309 1.20 2.15 -11.95
CA VAL A 309 0.72 3.36 -11.26
C VAL A 309 -0.77 3.63 -11.55
N ALA A 310 -1.26 3.22 -12.73
CA ALA A 310 -2.67 3.33 -13.08
C ALA A 310 -3.59 2.41 -12.29
N PHE A 311 -3.27 1.11 -12.24
CA PHE A 311 -4.17 0.11 -11.68
C PHE A 311 -3.84 -0.23 -10.23
N PHE A 312 -2.58 -0.25 -9.85
CA PHE A 312 -2.22 -0.41 -8.44
C PHE A 312 -2.39 0.91 -7.68
N LEU A 313 -1.72 2.00 -8.08
CA LEU A 313 -1.71 3.25 -7.32
C LEU A 313 -2.91 4.18 -7.58
N THR A 314 -3.68 3.97 -8.65
CA THR A 314 -4.87 4.78 -8.94
C THR A 314 -6.15 3.99 -8.74
N ALA A 315 -6.42 2.94 -9.52
CA ALA A 315 -7.68 2.22 -9.45
C ALA A 315 -7.94 1.61 -8.06
N GLY A 316 -6.97 0.90 -7.47
CA GLY A 316 -7.13 0.32 -6.13
C GLY A 316 -7.50 1.36 -5.08
N PHE A 317 -6.82 2.51 -5.07
CA PHE A 317 -7.05 3.58 -4.10
C PHE A 317 -8.31 4.41 -4.41
N LEU A 318 -8.75 4.51 -5.66
CA LEU A 318 -10.08 5.00 -5.98
C LEU A 318 -11.17 4.08 -5.41
N GLY A 319 -10.95 2.77 -5.38
CA GLY A 319 -11.81 1.84 -4.66
C GLY A 319 -11.98 2.20 -3.18
N MET A 320 -10.88 2.56 -2.50
CA MET A 320 -10.94 3.09 -1.13
C MET A 320 -11.71 4.41 -1.05
N LEU A 321 -11.37 5.36 -1.91
CA LEU A 321 -11.97 6.69 -1.92
C LEU A 321 -13.49 6.62 -2.10
N TYR A 322 -13.97 5.87 -3.09
CA TYR A 322 -15.39 5.71 -3.39
C TYR A 322 -16.20 5.05 -2.27
N TYR A 323 -15.54 4.31 -1.38
CA TYR A 323 -16.20 3.69 -0.23
C TYR A 323 -16.10 4.54 1.04
N TYR A 324 -14.89 4.94 1.43
CA TYR A 324 -14.66 5.54 2.74
C TYR A 324 -15.03 7.02 2.80
N LEU A 325 -14.81 7.81 1.72
CA LEU A 325 -15.11 9.24 1.71
C LEU A 325 -16.61 9.53 1.82
N PRO A 326 -17.50 8.93 1.01
CA PRO A 326 -18.94 9.13 1.14
C PRO A 326 -19.46 8.69 2.51
N LYS A 327 -18.95 7.56 3.00
CA LYS A 327 -19.35 7.00 4.28
C LYS A 327 -18.93 7.89 5.46
N ARG A 328 -17.71 8.45 5.44
CA ARG A 328 -17.23 9.34 6.48
C ARG A 328 -17.89 10.71 6.43
N ALA A 329 -18.17 11.20 5.22
CA ALA A 329 -18.92 12.45 5.01
C ALA A 329 -20.41 12.31 5.34
N GLU A 330 -20.94 11.07 5.46
CA GLU A 330 -22.37 10.76 5.55
C GLU A 330 -23.16 11.36 4.39
N ARG A 331 -22.61 11.22 3.19
CA ARG A 331 -23.20 11.73 1.94
C ARG A 331 -23.14 10.63 0.88
N PRO A 332 -24.15 10.50 0.00
CA PRO A 332 -24.01 9.69 -1.19
C PRO A 332 -22.95 10.28 -2.10
N ILE A 333 -22.34 9.45 -2.96
CA ILE A 333 -21.45 9.97 -4.01
C ILE A 333 -22.22 10.99 -4.85
N TYR A 334 -21.59 12.12 -5.18
CA TYR A 334 -22.25 13.26 -5.85
C TYR A 334 -22.93 12.85 -7.16
N SER A 335 -22.23 12.08 -8.00
CA SER A 335 -22.78 11.59 -9.25
C SER A 335 -22.28 10.19 -9.58
N TYR A 336 -23.19 9.22 -9.59
CA TYR A 336 -22.87 7.85 -10.00
C TYR A 336 -22.54 7.76 -11.49
N ARG A 337 -23.16 8.60 -12.34
CA ARG A 337 -22.82 8.71 -13.77
C ARG A 337 -21.39 9.15 -13.99
N MET A 338 -20.91 10.14 -13.23
CA MET A 338 -19.49 10.55 -13.25
C MET A 338 -18.58 9.40 -12.83
N SER A 339 -18.98 8.58 -11.86
CA SER A 339 -18.22 7.41 -11.45
C SER A 339 -18.07 6.39 -12.58
N ILE A 340 -19.14 6.15 -13.37
CA ILE A 340 -19.13 5.24 -14.52
C ILE A 340 -18.20 5.77 -15.61
N ILE A 341 -18.35 7.05 -15.98
CA ILE A 341 -17.52 7.69 -17.01
C ILE A 341 -16.06 7.71 -16.59
N GLY A 342 -15.80 8.08 -15.32
CA GLY A 342 -14.45 8.08 -14.75
C GLY A 342 -13.82 6.69 -14.80
N PHE A 343 -14.53 5.66 -14.36
CA PHE A 343 -14.02 4.29 -14.35
C PHE A 343 -13.63 3.79 -15.75
N TRP A 344 -14.54 3.85 -16.70
CA TRP A 344 -14.27 3.33 -18.05
C TRP A 344 -13.24 4.18 -18.79
N GLY A 345 -13.29 5.51 -18.63
CA GLY A 345 -12.31 6.40 -19.24
C GLY A 345 -10.91 6.17 -18.68
N ILE A 346 -10.74 6.07 -17.35
CA ILE A 346 -9.46 5.74 -16.72
C ILE A 346 -8.98 4.39 -17.23
N THR A 347 -9.78 3.34 -17.12
CA THR A 347 -9.38 1.98 -17.50
C THR A 347 -8.95 1.90 -18.97
N PHE A 348 -9.64 2.58 -19.88
CA PHE A 348 -9.31 2.55 -21.29
C PHE A 348 -8.08 3.38 -21.65
N PHE A 349 -8.01 4.65 -21.20
CA PHE A 349 -6.93 5.54 -21.65
C PHE A 349 -5.58 5.20 -21.03
N TYR A 350 -5.52 4.73 -19.79
CA TYR A 350 -4.26 4.34 -19.16
C TYR A 350 -3.51 3.26 -19.95
N MET A 351 -4.23 2.28 -20.50
CA MET A 351 -3.60 1.13 -21.18
C MET A 351 -2.66 1.54 -22.33
N TRP A 352 -2.86 2.70 -22.93
CA TRP A 352 -2.13 3.18 -24.10
C TRP A 352 -1.11 4.27 -23.81
N ALA A 353 -1.10 4.82 -22.62
CA ALA A 353 -0.32 5.99 -22.28
C ALA A 353 1.17 5.70 -21.99
N GLY A 354 1.55 4.46 -21.68
CA GLY A 354 2.86 4.10 -21.15
C GLY A 354 4.07 4.51 -22.00
N SER A 355 3.93 4.60 -23.32
CA SER A 355 5.03 4.99 -24.21
C SER A 355 5.46 6.46 -24.06
N HIS A 356 4.74 7.30 -23.31
CA HIS A 356 5.20 8.65 -22.98
C HIS A 356 6.44 8.68 -22.09
N HIS A 357 6.75 7.58 -21.38
CA HIS A 357 8.01 7.44 -20.65
C HIS A 357 9.24 7.24 -21.54
N LEU A 358 9.03 6.99 -22.84
CA LEU A 358 10.07 6.67 -23.81
C LEU A 358 10.20 7.76 -24.90
N HIS A 359 9.85 8.99 -24.58
CA HIS A 359 10.11 10.13 -25.47
C HIS A 359 11.62 10.28 -25.70
N TYR A 360 11.99 10.65 -26.92
CA TYR A 360 13.40 10.85 -27.36
C TYR A 360 14.26 9.59 -27.30
N THR A 361 13.65 8.42 -27.30
CA THR A 361 14.32 7.11 -27.41
C THR A 361 14.20 6.54 -28.83
N ALA A 362 14.78 5.36 -29.07
CA ALA A 362 14.67 4.65 -30.34
C ALA A 362 13.28 4.05 -30.63
N LEU A 363 12.31 4.25 -29.73
CA LEU A 363 10.91 3.85 -29.95
C LEU A 363 10.31 4.61 -31.15
N PRO A 364 9.53 3.95 -32.06
CA PRO A 364 8.91 4.64 -33.19
C PRO A 364 8.12 5.86 -32.80
N GLN A 365 8.22 6.95 -33.59
CA GLN A 365 7.62 8.24 -33.26
C GLN A 365 6.10 8.19 -33.09
N TRP A 366 5.41 7.35 -33.87
CA TRP A 366 3.96 7.20 -33.77
C TRP A 366 3.55 6.59 -32.42
N VAL A 367 4.33 5.66 -31.86
CA VAL A 367 4.06 5.06 -30.54
C VAL A 367 4.24 6.10 -29.44
N GLN A 368 5.30 6.91 -29.51
CA GLN A 368 5.54 8.02 -28.57
C GLN A 368 4.40 9.06 -28.63
N THR A 369 3.91 9.37 -29.85
CA THR A 369 2.77 10.28 -30.04
C THR A 369 1.48 9.69 -29.49
N LEU A 370 1.24 8.39 -29.70
CA LEU A 370 0.11 7.69 -29.12
C LEU A 370 0.11 7.82 -27.58
N GLY A 371 1.25 7.54 -26.94
CA GLY A 371 1.38 7.67 -25.48
C GLY A 371 1.08 9.09 -24.98
N MET A 372 1.63 10.11 -25.65
CA MET A 372 1.33 11.51 -25.32
C MET A 372 -0.16 11.81 -25.44
N THR A 373 -0.78 11.43 -26.56
CA THR A 373 -2.20 11.70 -26.83
C THR A 373 -3.10 11.09 -25.77
N PHE A 374 -2.90 9.79 -25.48
CA PHE A 374 -3.70 9.12 -24.45
C PHE A 374 -3.44 9.65 -23.05
N SER A 375 -2.23 10.12 -22.74
CA SER A 375 -1.92 10.78 -21.47
C SER A 375 -2.69 12.10 -21.31
N VAL A 376 -2.78 12.90 -22.36
CA VAL A 376 -3.58 14.14 -22.32
C VAL A 376 -5.08 13.83 -22.23
N MET A 377 -5.57 12.83 -22.96
CA MET A 377 -6.97 12.39 -22.87
C MET A 377 -7.34 11.86 -21.48
N LEU A 378 -6.40 11.26 -20.77
CA LEU A 378 -6.57 10.72 -19.43
C LEU A 378 -6.91 11.80 -18.39
N LEU A 379 -6.55 13.05 -18.64
CA LEU A 379 -6.88 14.16 -17.74
C LEU A 379 -8.38 14.26 -17.48
N VAL A 380 -9.21 14.07 -18.50
CA VAL A 380 -10.68 14.21 -18.39
C VAL A 380 -11.28 13.23 -17.40
N PRO A 381 -11.14 11.88 -17.55
CA PRO A 381 -11.74 10.93 -16.61
C PRO A 381 -11.11 11.01 -15.21
N SER A 382 -9.82 11.34 -15.09
CA SER A 382 -9.16 11.51 -13.78
C SER A 382 -9.73 12.71 -13.02
N TRP A 383 -9.92 13.84 -13.69
CA TRP A 383 -10.54 15.02 -13.07
C TRP A 383 -12.02 14.83 -12.80
N ILE A 384 -12.74 14.06 -13.61
CA ILE A 384 -14.11 13.64 -13.30
C ILE A 384 -14.14 12.88 -11.96
N ALA A 385 -13.21 11.97 -11.71
CA ALA A 385 -13.15 11.23 -10.46
C ALA A 385 -12.77 12.14 -9.27
N ALA A 386 -11.77 13.02 -9.42
CA ALA A 386 -11.39 13.98 -8.40
C ALA A 386 -12.53 14.98 -8.07
N ALA A 387 -13.16 15.54 -9.08
CA ALA A 387 -14.28 16.46 -8.93
C ALA A 387 -15.48 15.77 -8.25
N ASN A 388 -15.81 14.55 -8.65
CA ASN A 388 -16.88 13.78 -8.05
C ASN A 388 -16.65 13.53 -6.55
N ALA A 389 -15.40 13.22 -6.16
CA ALA A 389 -15.01 13.07 -4.76
C ALA A 389 -15.17 14.38 -3.97
N LEU A 390 -14.64 15.50 -4.50
CA LEU A 390 -14.72 16.80 -3.84
C LEU A 390 -16.17 17.34 -3.76
N LEU A 391 -16.97 17.16 -4.82
CA LEU A 391 -18.38 17.53 -4.84
C LEU A 391 -19.23 16.66 -3.89
N THR A 392 -18.81 15.44 -3.58
CA THR A 392 -19.43 14.60 -2.55
C THR A 392 -19.38 15.27 -1.16
N LEU A 393 -18.41 16.16 -0.92
CA LEU A 393 -18.30 16.93 0.32
C LEU A 393 -19.21 18.15 0.36
N ASN A 394 -19.96 18.45 -0.71
CA ASN A 394 -20.89 19.56 -0.72
C ASN A 394 -21.96 19.40 0.37
N GLY A 395 -22.10 20.40 1.24
CA GLY A 395 -22.95 20.35 2.45
C GLY A 395 -22.33 19.61 3.62
N ALA A 396 -21.09 19.11 3.52
CA ALA A 396 -20.34 18.47 4.62
C ALA A 396 -19.00 19.16 4.95
N TRP A 397 -18.77 20.38 4.46
CA TRP A 397 -17.52 21.11 4.70
C TRP A 397 -17.25 21.41 6.18
N HIS A 398 -18.30 21.57 7.00
CA HIS A 398 -18.18 21.68 8.45
C HIS A 398 -17.55 20.41 9.06
N LYS A 399 -17.90 19.21 8.54
CA LYS A 399 -17.30 17.96 9.00
C LYS A 399 -15.83 17.86 8.61
N VAL A 400 -15.46 18.35 7.41
CA VAL A 400 -14.04 18.39 6.97
C VAL A 400 -13.21 19.24 7.93
N ARG A 401 -13.76 20.37 8.40
CA ARG A 401 -13.09 21.23 9.38
C ARG A 401 -12.87 20.53 10.72
N ASP A 402 -13.85 19.75 11.18
CA ASP A 402 -13.86 19.20 12.53
C ASP A 402 -13.33 17.74 12.60
N ASP A 403 -13.09 17.08 11.46
CA ASP A 403 -12.65 15.69 11.34
C ASP A 403 -11.40 15.55 10.48
N ALA A 404 -10.25 15.34 11.12
CA ALA A 404 -8.97 15.14 10.44
C ALA A 404 -8.97 13.90 9.54
N THR A 405 -9.72 12.84 9.88
CA THR A 405 -9.83 11.66 9.02
C THR A 405 -10.44 12.02 7.66
N LEU A 406 -11.47 12.86 7.65
CA LEU A 406 -12.09 13.33 6.42
C LEU A 406 -11.18 14.30 5.67
N ARG A 407 -10.37 15.09 6.39
CA ARG A 407 -9.34 15.96 5.77
C ARG A 407 -8.26 15.16 5.05
N PHE A 408 -7.81 14.04 5.60
CA PHE A 408 -6.91 13.12 4.90
C PHE A 408 -7.49 12.71 3.53
N MET A 409 -8.76 12.31 3.50
CA MET A 409 -9.43 11.86 2.27
C MET A 409 -9.66 13.02 1.29
N MET A 410 -10.02 14.19 1.77
CA MET A 410 -10.21 15.40 0.96
C MET A 410 -8.89 15.84 0.32
N MET A 411 -7.82 15.95 1.12
CA MET A 411 -6.51 16.34 0.57
C MET A 411 -5.95 15.28 -0.38
N ALA A 412 -6.20 13.99 -0.12
CA ALA A 412 -5.87 12.95 -1.08
C ALA A 412 -6.56 13.16 -2.44
N ALA A 413 -7.86 13.52 -2.45
CA ALA A 413 -8.56 13.82 -3.70
C ALA A 413 -8.00 15.06 -4.42
N VAL A 414 -7.54 16.08 -3.68
CA VAL A 414 -6.86 17.27 -4.23
C VAL A 414 -5.53 16.86 -4.88
N PHE A 415 -4.69 16.10 -4.17
CA PHE A 415 -3.42 15.64 -4.72
C PHE A 415 -3.60 14.65 -5.88
N TYR A 416 -4.66 13.85 -5.88
CA TYR A 416 -5.00 13.01 -7.02
C TYR A 416 -5.27 13.86 -8.27
N GLY A 417 -6.08 14.92 -8.16
CA GLY A 417 -6.31 15.85 -9.25
C GLY A 417 -5.04 16.57 -9.71
N LEU A 418 -4.20 17.01 -8.77
CA LEU A 418 -2.94 17.69 -9.05
C LEU A 418 -1.94 16.76 -9.76
N SER A 419 -1.68 15.57 -9.21
CA SER A 419 -0.70 14.63 -9.79
C SER A 419 -1.12 14.10 -11.16
N THR A 420 -2.42 13.89 -11.40
CA THR A 420 -2.91 13.49 -12.74
C THR A 420 -2.84 14.61 -13.76
N PHE A 421 -3.04 15.87 -13.35
CA PHE A 421 -2.78 17.03 -14.20
C PHE A 421 -1.30 17.11 -14.58
N GLU A 422 -0.43 17.05 -13.58
CA GLU A 422 1.02 17.14 -13.75
C GLU A 422 1.55 16.02 -14.66
N GLY A 423 1.10 14.77 -14.46
CA GLY A 423 1.49 13.64 -15.30
C GLY A 423 1.10 13.83 -16.77
N SER A 424 -0.12 14.30 -17.02
CA SER A 424 -0.58 14.62 -18.38
C SER A 424 0.21 15.77 -18.99
N PHE A 425 0.55 16.79 -18.22
CA PHE A 425 1.36 17.92 -18.63
C PHE A 425 2.80 17.51 -18.97
N MET A 426 3.44 16.71 -18.11
CA MET A 426 4.78 16.18 -18.34
C MET A 426 4.86 15.19 -19.52
N ALA A 427 3.74 14.60 -19.94
CA ALA A 427 3.69 13.74 -21.13
C ALA A 427 3.79 14.53 -22.45
N ILE A 428 3.51 15.84 -22.44
CA ILE A 428 3.66 16.70 -23.62
C ILE A 428 5.14 16.85 -23.94
N ARG A 429 5.56 16.54 -25.19
CA ARG A 429 6.97 16.48 -25.57
C ARG A 429 7.78 17.72 -25.21
N SER A 430 7.26 18.92 -25.44
CA SER A 430 7.97 20.16 -25.10
C SER A 430 8.22 20.32 -23.60
N VAL A 431 7.29 19.90 -22.77
CA VAL A 431 7.46 19.87 -21.30
C VAL A 431 8.37 18.72 -20.90
N ASN A 432 8.16 17.54 -21.48
CA ASN A 432 8.96 16.34 -21.22
C ASN A 432 10.45 16.57 -21.51
N SER A 433 10.78 17.34 -22.55
CA SER A 433 12.18 17.68 -22.87
C SER A 433 12.89 18.46 -21.76
N LEU A 434 12.15 19.12 -20.87
CA LEU A 434 12.69 19.81 -19.70
C LEU A 434 12.68 18.90 -18.45
N SER A 435 11.60 18.14 -18.27
CA SER A 435 11.36 17.38 -17.03
C SER A 435 11.98 15.98 -17.01
N HIS A 436 12.24 15.38 -18.19
CA HIS A 436 12.68 14.00 -18.30
C HIS A 436 14.05 13.79 -17.61
N TYR A 437 14.13 12.77 -16.76
CA TYR A 437 15.28 12.42 -15.91
C TYR A 437 15.66 13.45 -14.84
N THR A 438 14.90 14.52 -14.66
CA THR A 438 15.12 15.50 -13.61
C THR A 438 14.38 15.16 -12.31
N ASP A 439 14.71 15.87 -11.23
CA ASP A 439 14.02 15.77 -9.94
C ASP A 439 12.55 16.21 -10.00
N TRP A 440 12.10 16.86 -11.07
CA TRP A 440 10.69 17.16 -11.29
C TRP A 440 9.86 15.86 -11.35
N THR A 441 10.40 14.81 -12.00
CA THR A 441 9.76 13.49 -12.03
C THR A 441 9.62 12.91 -10.61
N ILE A 442 10.59 13.14 -9.75
CA ILE A 442 10.55 12.70 -8.35
C ILE A 442 9.49 13.49 -7.56
N GLY A 443 9.37 14.81 -7.82
CA GLY A 443 8.30 15.65 -7.26
C GLY A 443 6.91 15.14 -7.65
N HIS A 444 6.72 14.86 -8.93
CA HIS A 444 5.48 14.28 -9.47
C HIS A 444 5.09 12.95 -8.81
N VAL A 445 6.03 12.00 -8.74
CA VAL A 445 5.79 10.69 -8.12
C VAL A 445 5.41 10.85 -6.65
N HIS A 446 6.06 11.76 -5.90
CA HIS A 446 5.77 11.94 -4.48
C HIS A 446 4.48 12.77 -4.24
N ALA A 447 4.09 13.67 -5.15
CA ALA A 447 2.76 14.28 -5.12
C ALA A 447 1.67 13.19 -5.22
N GLY A 448 1.88 12.18 -6.07
CA GLY A 448 1.03 11.00 -6.16
C GLY A 448 1.17 10.05 -4.95
N ALA A 449 2.37 9.65 -4.58
CA ALA A 449 2.61 8.63 -3.56
C ALA A 449 2.33 9.13 -2.13
N MET A 450 2.86 10.30 -1.74
CA MET A 450 2.62 10.88 -0.41
C MET A 450 1.27 11.60 -0.35
N GLY A 451 0.99 12.46 -1.37
CA GLY A 451 -0.19 13.31 -1.37
C GLY A 451 -1.49 12.56 -1.71
N TRP A 452 -1.48 11.64 -2.67
CA TRP A 452 -2.67 10.87 -3.02
C TRP A 452 -2.74 9.54 -2.26
N VAL A 453 -1.79 8.63 -2.55
CA VAL A 453 -1.85 7.23 -2.10
C VAL A 453 -1.76 7.11 -0.58
N ALA A 454 -0.78 7.75 0.06
CA ALA A 454 -0.60 7.60 1.49
C ALA A 454 -1.69 8.32 2.28
N LEU A 455 -2.12 9.53 1.87
CA LEU A 455 -3.18 10.23 2.59
C LEU A 455 -4.52 9.49 2.52
N ILE A 456 -4.92 8.95 1.35
CA ILE A 456 -6.17 8.15 1.28
C ILE A 456 -6.05 6.86 2.09
N THR A 457 -4.87 6.25 2.12
CA THR A 457 -4.63 5.03 2.91
C THR A 457 -4.76 5.30 4.39
N PHE A 458 -4.08 6.32 4.92
CA PHE A 458 -4.20 6.70 6.34
C PHE A 458 -5.63 7.10 6.71
N GLY A 459 -6.29 7.91 5.88
CA GLY A 459 -7.70 8.26 6.08
C GLY A 459 -8.61 7.02 6.13
N SER A 460 -8.43 6.08 5.21
CA SER A 460 -9.20 4.82 5.17
C SER A 460 -8.92 3.93 6.38
N ILE A 461 -7.66 3.81 6.81
CA ILE A 461 -7.27 3.04 7.99
C ILE A 461 -7.87 3.67 9.26
N TYR A 462 -7.80 4.99 9.42
CA TYR A 462 -8.45 5.68 10.55
C TYR A 462 -9.96 5.48 10.56
N ALA A 463 -10.60 5.41 9.40
CA ALA A 463 -12.04 5.15 9.31
C ALA A 463 -12.40 3.69 9.63
N VAL A 464 -11.59 2.73 9.18
CA VAL A 464 -11.93 1.29 9.28
C VAL A 464 -11.51 0.65 10.61
N VAL A 465 -10.43 1.12 11.25
CA VAL A 465 -9.88 0.52 12.48
C VAL A 465 -10.90 0.48 13.64
N PRO A 466 -11.63 1.55 13.97
CA PRO A 466 -12.65 1.47 15.02
C PRO A 466 -13.70 0.40 14.72
N TRP A 467 -14.11 0.27 13.47
CA TRP A 467 -15.09 -0.74 13.05
C TRP A 467 -14.58 -2.17 13.18
N LEU A 468 -13.39 -2.44 12.65
CA LEU A 468 -12.79 -3.77 12.68
C LEU A 468 -12.57 -4.29 14.11
N TRP A 469 -12.18 -3.40 15.02
CA TRP A 469 -11.91 -3.77 16.41
C TRP A 469 -13.07 -3.46 17.36
N LYS A 470 -14.23 -3.06 16.84
CA LYS A 470 -15.41 -2.70 17.64
C LYS A 470 -15.07 -1.66 18.72
N ARG A 471 -14.47 -0.54 18.30
CA ARG A 471 -14.13 0.60 19.13
C ARG A 471 -15.07 1.76 18.82
N GLU A 472 -15.45 2.54 19.81
CA GLU A 472 -16.31 3.72 19.60
C GLU A 472 -15.60 4.78 18.76
N ARG A 473 -14.30 4.96 18.98
CA ARG A 473 -13.49 5.98 18.31
C ARG A 473 -12.00 5.62 18.33
N ILE A 474 -11.23 6.33 17.53
CA ILE A 474 -9.76 6.33 17.58
C ILE A 474 -9.29 6.77 18.98
N HIS A 475 -8.14 6.27 19.42
CA HIS A 475 -7.54 6.53 20.73
C HIS A 475 -7.46 8.04 21.02
N SER A 476 -6.89 8.81 20.10
CA SER A 476 -6.75 10.26 20.25
C SER A 476 -7.02 10.98 18.93
N PRO A 477 -8.14 11.73 18.81
CA PRO A 477 -8.36 12.62 17.68
C PRO A 477 -7.26 13.67 17.50
N ALA A 478 -6.69 14.19 18.61
CA ALA A 478 -5.59 15.14 18.53
C ALA A 478 -4.33 14.57 17.84
N LEU A 479 -4.02 13.27 18.05
CA LEU A 479 -2.91 12.63 17.33
C LEU A 479 -3.24 12.41 15.85
N VAL A 480 -4.50 12.30 15.44
CA VAL A 480 -4.89 12.31 14.03
C VAL A 480 -4.61 13.68 13.40
N GLU A 481 -4.91 14.76 14.15
CA GLU A 481 -4.57 16.13 13.73
C GLU A 481 -3.08 16.33 13.55
N VAL A 482 -2.27 15.94 14.52
CA VAL A 482 -0.81 16.05 14.47
C VAL A 482 -0.26 15.28 13.27
N HIS A 483 -0.72 14.03 13.06
CA HIS A 483 -0.33 13.23 11.91
C HIS A 483 -0.71 13.92 10.60
N PHE A 484 -1.93 14.44 10.49
CA PHE A 484 -2.39 15.12 9.27
C PHE A 484 -1.50 16.31 8.91
N TRP A 485 -1.22 17.19 9.86
CA TRP A 485 -0.42 18.38 9.58
C TRP A 485 1.04 18.07 9.29
N LEU A 486 1.65 17.11 10.00
CA LEU A 486 3.00 16.65 9.71
C LEU A 486 3.10 16.01 8.31
N ALA A 487 2.15 15.16 7.96
CA ALA A 487 2.10 14.52 6.64
C ALA A 487 1.89 15.55 5.52
N LEU A 488 0.97 16.49 5.69
CA LEU A 488 0.71 17.53 4.69
C LEU A 488 1.90 18.47 4.52
N ALA A 489 2.44 18.99 5.62
CA ALA A 489 3.60 19.88 5.57
C ALA A 489 4.83 19.17 4.96
N GLY A 490 5.09 17.93 5.38
CA GLY A 490 6.16 17.10 4.82
C GLY A 490 6.00 16.90 3.32
N THR A 491 4.78 16.56 2.86
CA THR A 491 4.49 16.41 1.42
C THR A 491 4.73 17.70 0.65
N LEU A 492 4.24 18.84 1.15
CA LEU A 492 4.40 20.12 0.47
C LEU A 492 5.87 20.53 0.36
N ILE A 493 6.62 20.46 1.46
CA ILE A 493 8.06 20.78 1.46
C ILE A 493 8.80 19.89 0.46
N TYR A 494 8.55 18.58 0.49
CA TYR A 494 9.19 17.62 -0.40
C TYR A 494 8.90 17.93 -1.88
N VAL A 495 7.62 18.03 -2.23
CA VAL A 495 7.19 18.20 -3.62
C VAL A 495 7.67 19.53 -4.19
N PHE A 496 7.52 20.64 -3.46
CA PHE A 496 8.02 21.94 -3.91
C PHE A 496 9.54 21.97 -4.04
N ALA A 497 10.29 21.34 -3.15
CA ALA A 497 11.74 21.21 -3.29
C ALA A 497 12.11 20.48 -4.59
N MET A 498 11.45 19.37 -4.88
CA MET A 498 11.74 18.57 -6.08
C MET A 498 11.28 19.24 -7.38
N TRP A 499 10.18 19.99 -7.38
CA TRP A 499 9.78 20.78 -8.55
C TRP A 499 10.81 21.86 -8.88
N ASN A 500 11.23 22.65 -7.89
CA ASN A 500 12.23 23.68 -8.09
C ASN A 500 13.57 23.07 -8.53
N SER A 501 14.04 22.03 -7.84
CA SER A 501 15.25 21.28 -8.19
C SER A 501 15.18 20.81 -9.65
N GLY A 502 14.12 20.11 -10.02
CA GLY A 502 13.99 19.52 -11.36
C GLY A 502 13.90 20.56 -12.48
N ILE A 503 13.23 21.69 -12.27
CA ILE A 503 13.15 22.78 -13.25
C ILE A 503 14.55 23.40 -13.46
N ILE A 504 15.25 23.74 -12.38
CA ILE A 504 16.61 24.31 -12.44
C ILE A 504 17.56 23.31 -13.10
N GLN A 505 17.53 22.03 -12.69
CA GLN A 505 18.32 20.95 -13.26
C GLN A 505 18.10 20.82 -14.78
N GLY A 506 16.85 20.78 -15.22
CA GLY A 506 16.52 20.69 -16.64
C GLY A 506 16.95 21.91 -17.45
N LEU A 507 16.89 23.12 -16.89
CA LEU A 507 17.40 24.33 -17.52
C LEU A 507 18.93 24.30 -17.62
N MET A 508 19.66 23.89 -16.57
CA MET A 508 21.11 23.76 -16.60
C MET A 508 21.58 22.75 -17.65
N TRP A 509 20.91 21.61 -17.78
CA TRP A 509 21.26 20.56 -18.76
C TRP A 509 20.98 20.94 -20.21
N ARG A 510 20.29 22.02 -20.47
CA ARG A 510 19.92 22.53 -21.82
C ARG A 510 20.66 23.82 -22.19
N THR A 511 21.56 24.30 -21.34
CA THR A 511 22.34 25.50 -21.62
C THR A 511 23.66 25.12 -22.26
N TYR A 512 23.95 25.69 -23.42
CA TYR A 512 25.16 25.43 -24.20
C TYR A 512 25.98 26.72 -24.32
N ASN A 513 27.30 26.54 -24.35
CA ASN A 513 28.27 27.58 -24.70
C ASN A 513 28.25 27.82 -26.23
N ASP A 514 28.88 28.89 -26.67
CA ASP A 514 29.04 29.21 -28.10
C ASP A 514 29.78 28.11 -28.86
N SER A 515 30.62 27.33 -28.18
CA SER A 515 31.32 26.14 -28.73
C SER A 515 30.41 24.91 -28.90
N GLY A 516 29.14 24.96 -28.46
CA GLY A 516 28.21 23.83 -28.51
C GLY A 516 28.42 22.81 -27.36
N THR A 517 29.27 23.08 -26.39
CA THR A 517 29.44 22.25 -25.18
C THR A 517 28.47 22.68 -24.11
N LEU A 518 28.17 21.80 -23.12
CA LEU A 518 27.35 22.15 -21.98
C LEU A 518 27.98 23.29 -21.17
N ALA A 519 27.19 24.28 -20.79
CA ALA A 519 27.64 25.43 -20.01
C ALA A 519 27.92 25.06 -18.55
N TYR A 520 27.24 24.04 -18.03
CA TYR A 520 27.38 23.58 -16.65
C TYR A 520 27.91 22.15 -16.62
N SER A 521 28.86 21.87 -15.72
CA SER A 521 29.30 20.51 -15.42
C SER A 521 28.25 19.76 -14.61
N PHE A 522 28.44 18.44 -14.48
CA PHE A 522 27.64 17.63 -13.55
C PHE A 522 27.75 18.14 -12.11
N LEU A 523 28.96 18.50 -11.68
CA LEU A 523 29.22 19.01 -10.32
C LEU A 523 28.48 20.34 -10.07
N ASP A 524 28.49 21.26 -11.03
CA ASP A 524 27.73 22.51 -10.92
C ASP A 524 26.24 22.25 -10.68
N SER A 525 25.68 21.27 -11.39
CA SER A 525 24.28 20.86 -11.20
C SER A 525 24.07 20.29 -9.80
N MET A 526 24.98 19.43 -9.30
CA MET A 526 24.85 18.84 -7.96
C MET A 526 24.94 19.90 -6.86
N ILE A 527 25.84 20.87 -6.98
CA ILE A 527 25.96 21.99 -6.03
C ILE A 527 24.66 22.81 -6.01
N ALA A 528 24.10 23.11 -7.18
CA ALA A 528 22.85 23.85 -7.28
C ALA A 528 21.63 23.10 -6.70
N MET A 529 21.62 21.76 -6.76
CA MET A 529 20.54 20.91 -6.25
C MET A 529 20.63 20.63 -4.74
N HIS A 530 21.82 20.74 -4.14
CA HIS A 530 22.06 20.35 -2.75
C HIS A 530 21.07 20.97 -1.73
N PRO A 531 20.73 22.27 -1.75
CA PRO A 531 19.74 22.84 -0.82
C PRO A 531 18.37 22.17 -0.93
N TYR A 532 17.96 21.78 -2.12
CA TYR A 532 16.67 21.09 -2.37
C TYR A 532 16.73 19.65 -1.86
N TYR A 533 17.88 18.97 -1.92
CA TYR A 533 18.05 17.64 -1.34
C TYR A 533 17.93 17.66 0.18
N VAL A 534 18.47 18.68 0.84
CA VAL A 534 18.26 18.87 2.29
C VAL A 534 16.77 19.15 2.58
N ALA A 535 16.13 20.03 1.81
CA ALA A 535 14.72 20.35 2.00
C ALA A 535 13.82 19.11 1.80
N ARG A 536 14.08 18.26 0.78
CA ARG A 536 13.35 17.02 0.56
C ARG A 536 13.50 16.04 1.72
N ALA A 537 14.71 15.91 2.28
CA ALA A 537 14.97 15.04 3.41
C ALA A 537 14.21 15.51 4.66
N ILE A 538 14.21 16.82 4.94
CA ILE A 538 13.38 17.40 6.03
C ILE A 538 11.89 17.12 5.78
N GLY A 539 11.39 17.29 4.56
CA GLY A 539 10.01 16.97 4.20
C GLY A 539 9.66 15.49 4.43
N GLY A 540 10.57 14.58 4.03
CA GLY A 540 10.47 13.13 4.27
C GLY A 540 10.42 12.80 5.76
N LEU A 541 11.31 13.40 6.56
CA LEU A 541 11.37 13.21 8.01
C LEU A 541 10.07 13.63 8.70
N LEU A 542 9.50 14.78 8.33
CA LEU A 542 8.22 15.23 8.89
C LEU A 542 7.11 14.22 8.55
N PHE A 543 7.07 13.71 7.34
CA PHE A 543 6.10 12.71 6.92
C PHE A 543 6.27 11.39 7.71
N LEU A 544 7.50 10.92 7.88
CA LEU A 544 7.84 9.74 8.67
C LEU A 544 7.41 9.89 10.13
N ILE A 545 7.71 11.03 10.77
CA ILE A 545 7.27 11.31 12.15
C ILE A 545 5.74 11.26 12.23
N GLY A 546 5.03 11.87 11.27
CA GLY A 546 3.59 11.79 11.18
C GLY A 546 3.08 10.35 11.10
N ALA A 547 3.69 9.51 10.25
CA ALA A 547 3.33 8.10 10.12
C ALA A 547 3.57 7.32 11.42
N ILE A 548 4.66 7.57 12.15
CA ILE A 548 4.95 6.96 13.46
C ILE A 548 3.88 7.35 14.48
N VAL A 549 3.51 8.63 14.54
CA VAL A 549 2.40 9.12 15.39
C VAL A 549 1.09 8.41 15.03
N GLY A 550 0.82 8.24 13.73
CA GLY A 550 -0.34 7.50 13.24
C GLY A 550 -0.34 6.03 13.68
N CYS A 551 0.79 5.35 13.52
CA CYS A 551 0.97 3.96 13.96
C CYS A 551 0.74 3.80 15.47
N TYR A 552 1.30 4.69 16.27
CA TYR A 552 1.09 4.70 17.72
C TYR A 552 -0.40 4.87 18.07
N ASN A 553 -1.09 5.82 17.43
CA ASN A 553 -2.50 6.09 17.68
C ASN A 553 -3.40 4.89 17.31
N ILE A 554 -3.10 4.24 16.18
CA ILE A 554 -3.79 3.02 15.74
C ILE A 554 -3.52 1.87 16.70
N TRP A 555 -2.26 1.66 17.09
CA TRP A 555 -1.88 0.64 18.06
C TRP A 555 -2.61 0.80 19.40
N MET A 556 -2.67 2.03 19.92
CA MET A 556 -3.40 2.34 21.15
C MET A 556 -4.92 2.16 20.99
N THR A 557 -5.47 2.41 19.80
CA THR A 557 -6.88 2.13 19.49
C THR A 557 -7.18 0.63 19.55
N ILE A 558 -6.33 -0.18 18.96
CA ILE A 558 -6.46 -1.64 18.92
C ILE A 558 -6.43 -2.23 20.35
N ARG A 559 -5.57 -1.71 21.22
CA ARG A 559 -5.39 -2.19 22.59
C ARG A 559 -6.52 -1.84 23.56
N ARG A 560 -7.37 -0.88 23.24
CA ARG A 560 -8.51 -0.54 24.10
C ARG A 560 -9.46 -1.72 24.29
N PRO A 561 -10.18 -1.83 25.42
CA PRO A 561 -11.28 -2.77 25.54
C PRO A 561 -12.34 -2.56 24.46
N SER A 562 -13.01 -3.62 24.04
CA SER A 562 -14.15 -3.49 23.12
C SER A 562 -15.26 -2.66 23.75
N ALA A 563 -15.91 -1.81 22.98
CA ALA A 563 -17.16 -1.16 23.41
C ALA A 563 -18.21 -2.24 23.67
N SER A 564 -19.15 -1.94 24.57
CA SER A 564 -20.29 -2.82 24.88
C SER A 564 -21.03 -3.30 23.64
N PRO A 565 -21.74 -4.45 23.67
CA PRO A 565 -22.35 -5.11 22.50
C PRO A 565 -23.33 -4.29 21.66
N ALA A 566 -23.69 -3.08 22.10
CA ALA A 566 -24.65 -2.20 21.41
C ALA A 566 -24.18 -1.66 20.03
N LEU A 567 -22.87 -1.73 19.71
CA LEU A 567 -22.35 -1.38 18.39
C LEU A 567 -22.09 -2.68 17.58
N SER A 568 -23.17 -3.37 17.22
CA SER A 568 -23.05 -4.46 16.27
C SER A 568 -22.75 -3.90 14.87
N SER A 569 -21.76 -4.48 14.19
CA SER A 569 -21.38 -4.16 12.80
C SER A 569 -22.49 -4.47 11.77
N ASP A 570 -23.67 -4.83 12.21
CA ASP A 570 -24.77 -5.34 11.42
C ASP A 570 -25.87 -4.29 11.15
N THR A 571 -25.61 -3.01 11.50
CA THR A 571 -26.54 -1.95 11.10
C THR A 571 -26.44 -1.77 9.59
N PRO A 572 -27.49 -2.08 8.81
CA PRO A 572 -27.52 -1.76 7.39
C PRO A 572 -27.24 -0.28 7.21
N LEU A 573 -26.60 0.09 6.09
CA LEU A 573 -26.53 1.50 5.69
C LEU A 573 -27.93 2.11 5.83
N PRO A 574 -28.08 3.28 6.49
CA PRO A 574 -29.36 3.98 6.51
C PRO A 574 -29.94 4.04 5.09
N ALA A 575 -31.23 3.83 4.94
CA ALA A 575 -31.90 3.74 3.63
C ALA A 575 -31.66 4.97 2.73
N ASN A 576 -31.31 6.12 3.33
CA ASN A 576 -30.93 7.36 2.64
C ASN A 576 -29.47 7.39 2.13
N LEU A 577 -28.66 6.34 2.40
CA LEU A 577 -27.29 6.16 1.87
C LEU A 577 -27.23 5.03 0.84
N GLN A 578 -28.36 4.43 0.49
CA GLN A 578 -28.46 3.55 -0.67
C GLN A 578 -28.32 4.39 -1.94
N PRO A 579 -27.66 3.88 -3.01
CA PRO A 579 -27.63 4.58 -4.28
C PRO A 579 -29.08 4.87 -4.71
N ALA A 580 -29.38 6.13 -5.00
CA ALA A 580 -30.63 6.43 -5.69
C ALA A 580 -30.62 5.70 -7.03
N GLU A 581 -31.71 4.98 -7.32
CA GLU A 581 -31.95 4.28 -8.57
C GLU A 581 -31.77 5.17 -9.82
#